data_c841b20572b612557a82d44e0e8464b0
#
_entry.id   c841b20572b612557a82d44e0e8464b0
#
_cell.length_a   1.000
_cell.length_b   1.000
_cell.length_c   1.000
_cell.angle_alpha   90.00
_cell.angle_beta   90.00
_cell.angle_gamma   90.00
#
_symmetry.space_group_name_H-M   'P 1'
#
loop_
_entity.id
_entity.type
_entity.pdbx_description
1 polymer ?
#
loop_
_entity_poly.entity_id
_entity_poly.type
_entity_poly.pdbx_seq_one_letter_code
_entity_poly.pdbx_strand_id
1 'polypeptide(L)'
;RALVNEPQILLLDEPLGALDLKMRKEMQLELKSMHERLGITFIYVTHDQEEALTMSDKIVVMSEGRMQQIGTPEDIYNEPKNAFVADFIGESNIFTGIMTDKLKVRFCGAEFACVDDVEHGRLVEVVVRPEDVEITAPENGAITGTVTSVVFKGVHYEITVESGKNEIVIQSTKTAAVGSQVGLNVEPDGIHIMIPEHTLNKIESDVDKNYELTIFDGKIQCDLTKIIPGSKFNDNHELLDAHGDVIDYEKLKVVLAIKPRHISMSDNEEEGIVCGHIINLIYKGDHYSYVVRTDMDEDFIVNDEYLWNMDDYVSLVIPEEHIQFSIKK
;
A
#
# COMPACT_ATOMS: atom_id res chain seq x y z
N ARG A 1 20.76 -10.77 -32.48
CA ARG A 1 21.98 -9.97 -32.83
C ARG A 1 22.91 -9.81 -31.63
N ALA A 2 22.40 -9.46 -30.44
CA ALA A 2 23.23 -9.25 -29.24
C ALA A 2 24.06 -10.48 -28.85
N LEU A 3 23.52 -11.69 -29.00
CA LEU A 3 24.17 -12.98 -28.66
C LEU A 3 25.39 -13.32 -29.52
N VAL A 4 25.54 -12.74 -30.71
CA VAL A 4 26.70 -13.00 -31.61
C VAL A 4 28.03 -12.63 -30.96
N ASN A 5 28.01 -11.68 -30.01
CA ASN A 5 29.20 -11.22 -29.29
C ASN A 5 29.50 -12.03 -28.00
N GLU A 6 28.78 -13.13 -27.76
CA GLU A 6 28.92 -13.98 -26.56
C GLU A 6 28.95 -13.18 -25.24
N PRO A 7 27.94 -12.33 -24.98
CA PRO A 7 27.93 -11.48 -23.80
C PRO A 7 27.77 -12.32 -22.52
N GLN A 8 28.29 -11.81 -21.40
CA GLN A 8 28.05 -12.41 -20.08
C GLN A 8 26.69 -12.03 -19.50
N ILE A 9 26.14 -10.89 -19.93
CA ILE A 9 24.85 -10.35 -19.49
C ILE A 9 24.05 -9.93 -20.72
N LEU A 10 22.79 -10.36 -20.80
CA LEU A 10 21.83 -9.94 -21.81
C LEU A 10 20.74 -9.07 -21.19
N LEU A 11 20.55 -7.87 -21.69
CA LEU A 11 19.48 -6.95 -21.29
C LEU A 11 18.33 -7.06 -22.28
N LEU A 12 17.13 -7.31 -21.80
CA LEU A 12 15.89 -7.41 -22.55
C LEU A 12 14.89 -6.41 -21.97
N ASP A 13 14.51 -5.44 -22.77
CA ASP A 13 13.55 -4.40 -22.38
C ASP A 13 12.25 -4.63 -23.14
N GLU A 14 11.20 -5.05 -22.42
CA GLU A 14 9.86 -5.40 -22.92
C GLU A 14 9.87 -6.25 -24.23
N PRO A 15 10.66 -7.33 -24.30
CA PRO A 15 10.93 -7.99 -25.58
C PRO A 15 9.70 -8.68 -26.18
N LEU A 16 8.66 -8.97 -25.40
CA LEU A 16 7.45 -9.67 -25.83
C LEU A 16 6.21 -8.77 -25.93
N GLY A 17 6.30 -7.50 -25.53
CA GLY A 17 5.17 -6.57 -25.43
C GLY A 17 4.38 -6.36 -26.74
N ALA A 18 5.03 -6.52 -27.90
CA ALA A 18 4.38 -6.35 -29.21
C ALA A 18 3.73 -7.64 -29.78
N LEU A 19 3.81 -8.77 -29.06
CA LEU A 19 3.32 -10.07 -29.53
C LEU A 19 1.89 -10.36 -29.05
N ASP A 20 1.12 -11.09 -29.86
CA ASP A 20 -0.14 -11.66 -29.43
C ASP A 20 0.05 -12.73 -28.34
N LEU A 21 -1.02 -13.06 -27.61
CA LEU A 21 -0.97 -13.95 -26.45
C LEU A 21 -0.35 -15.33 -26.77
N LYS A 22 -0.66 -15.91 -27.94
CA LYS A 22 -0.16 -17.23 -28.30
C LYS A 22 1.33 -17.18 -28.63
N MET A 23 1.74 -16.23 -29.47
CA MET A 23 3.14 -16.02 -29.83
C MET A 23 3.96 -15.66 -28.59
N ARG A 24 3.41 -14.86 -27.66
CA ARG A 24 4.06 -14.50 -26.39
C ARG A 24 4.41 -15.74 -25.58
N LYS A 25 3.46 -16.65 -25.36
CA LYS A 25 3.70 -17.90 -24.60
C LYS A 25 4.73 -18.81 -25.27
N GLU A 26 4.72 -18.92 -26.60
CA GLU A 26 5.72 -19.67 -27.33
C GLU A 26 7.12 -19.07 -27.18
N MET A 27 7.23 -17.73 -27.27
CA MET A 27 8.49 -17.01 -27.11
C MET A 27 9.03 -17.02 -25.68
N GLN A 28 8.17 -16.99 -24.65
CA GLN A 28 8.57 -17.16 -23.24
C GLN A 28 9.31 -18.49 -23.04
N LEU A 29 8.75 -19.59 -23.54
CA LEU A 29 9.37 -20.92 -23.46
C LEU A 29 10.72 -20.97 -24.21
N GLU A 30 10.80 -20.34 -25.38
CA GLU A 30 12.04 -20.32 -26.18
C GLU A 30 13.12 -19.46 -25.46
N LEU A 31 12.76 -18.32 -24.89
CA LEU A 31 13.70 -17.47 -24.14
C LEU A 31 14.20 -18.18 -22.86
N LYS A 32 13.33 -18.88 -22.13
CA LYS A 32 13.70 -19.67 -20.95
C LYS A 32 14.66 -20.81 -21.34
N SER A 33 14.35 -21.56 -22.38
CA SER A 33 15.24 -22.59 -22.90
C SER A 33 16.58 -22.06 -23.39
N MET A 34 16.58 -20.85 -23.99
CA MET A 34 17.80 -20.18 -24.42
C MET A 34 18.66 -19.75 -23.21
N HIS A 35 18.04 -19.21 -22.16
CA HIS A 35 18.73 -18.85 -20.91
C HIS A 35 19.41 -20.08 -20.28
N GLU A 36 18.68 -21.19 -20.13
CA GLU A 36 19.20 -22.45 -19.58
C GLU A 36 20.38 -22.99 -20.40
N ARG A 37 20.27 -22.95 -21.74
CA ARG A 37 21.32 -23.45 -22.65
C ARG A 37 22.56 -22.60 -22.68
N LEU A 38 22.42 -21.25 -22.56
CA LEU A 38 23.55 -20.32 -22.63
C LEU A 38 24.25 -20.15 -21.29
N GLY A 39 23.54 -20.29 -20.17
CA GLY A 39 24.08 -20.12 -18.82
C GLY A 39 24.58 -18.71 -18.51
N ILE A 40 24.11 -17.70 -19.25
CA ILE A 40 24.46 -16.29 -19.03
C ILE A 40 23.35 -15.57 -18.25
N THR A 41 23.66 -14.46 -17.62
CA THR A 41 22.66 -13.68 -16.87
C THR A 41 21.75 -12.92 -17.84
N PHE A 42 20.43 -13.09 -17.69
CA PHE A 42 19.43 -12.27 -18.35
C PHE A 42 18.88 -11.25 -17.35
N ILE A 43 18.84 -9.98 -17.74
CA ILE A 43 18.08 -8.93 -17.06
C ILE A 43 16.89 -8.63 -17.97
N TYR A 44 15.71 -8.94 -17.47
CA TYR A 44 14.46 -8.86 -18.21
C TYR A 44 13.57 -7.79 -17.58
N VAL A 45 13.26 -6.72 -18.32
CA VAL A 45 12.33 -5.68 -17.88
C VAL A 45 10.98 -5.91 -18.53
N THR A 46 9.93 -5.99 -17.73
CA THR A 46 8.56 -6.19 -18.19
C THR A 46 7.57 -5.51 -17.23
N HIS A 47 6.41 -5.16 -17.74
CA HIS A 47 5.24 -4.79 -16.96
C HIS A 47 4.21 -5.95 -16.88
N ASP A 48 4.49 -7.08 -17.54
CA ASP A 48 3.65 -8.28 -17.49
C ASP A 48 4.05 -9.16 -16.31
N GLN A 49 3.12 -9.31 -15.36
CA GLN A 49 3.33 -10.05 -14.11
C GLN A 49 3.51 -11.55 -14.39
N GLU A 50 2.74 -12.12 -15.35
CA GLU A 50 2.86 -13.54 -15.73
C GLU A 50 4.25 -13.84 -16.29
N GLU A 51 4.83 -12.92 -17.08
CA GLU A 51 6.20 -13.05 -17.58
C GLU A 51 7.21 -13.05 -16.44
N ALA A 52 7.09 -12.08 -15.51
CA ALA A 52 8.01 -12.00 -14.37
C ALA A 52 7.96 -13.26 -13.50
N LEU A 53 6.77 -13.75 -13.15
CA LEU A 53 6.60 -14.93 -12.30
C LEU A 53 7.06 -16.23 -12.94
N THR A 54 6.86 -16.38 -14.27
CA THR A 54 7.13 -17.68 -14.95
C THR A 54 8.56 -17.83 -15.47
N MET A 55 9.23 -16.72 -15.76
CA MET A 55 10.54 -16.74 -16.44
C MET A 55 11.73 -16.44 -15.51
N SER A 56 11.52 -15.83 -14.36
CA SER A 56 12.60 -15.31 -13.54
C SER A 56 13.01 -16.26 -12.42
N ASP A 57 14.30 -16.30 -12.08
CA ASP A 57 14.83 -16.89 -10.84
C ASP A 57 14.72 -15.90 -9.68
N LYS A 58 14.80 -14.60 -9.99
CA LYS A 58 14.62 -13.49 -9.05
C LYS A 58 13.86 -12.36 -9.71
N ILE A 59 12.94 -11.77 -8.95
CA ILE A 59 12.15 -10.61 -9.34
C ILE A 59 12.57 -9.41 -8.50
N VAL A 60 12.67 -8.26 -9.14
CA VAL A 60 12.81 -6.95 -8.50
C VAL A 60 11.59 -6.14 -8.85
N VAL A 61 10.72 -5.89 -7.87
CA VAL A 61 9.57 -5.01 -8.03
C VAL A 61 10.01 -3.58 -7.81
N MET A 62 9.73 -2.70 -8.77
CA MET A 62 10.09 -1.29 -8.72
C MET A 62 8.86 -0.41 -8.86
N SER A 63 8.84 0.70 -8.13
CA SER A 63 7.85 1.77 -8.25
C SER A 63 8.55 3.10 -8.04
N GLU A 64 8.24 4.10 -8.86
CA GLU A 64 8.77 5.46 -8.75
C GLU A 64 10.31 5.50 -8.61
N GLY A 65 11.01 4.67 -9.41
CA GLY A 65 12.48 4.58 -9.38
C GLY A 65 13.07 3.93 -8.12
N ARG A 66 12.23 3.45 -7.19
CA ARG A 66 12.64 2.79 -5.94
C ARG A 66 12.34 1.29 -6.01
N MET A 67 13.26 0.51 -5.44
CA MET A 67 13.05 -0.93 -5.28
C MET A 67 12.11 -1.19 -4.09
N GLN A 68 10.97 -1.84 -4.37
CA GLN A 68 9.96 -2.18 -3.37
C GLN A 68 10.30 -3.53 -2.70
N GLN A 69 10.58 -4.53 -3.51
CA GLN A 69 10.94 -5.87 -3.02
C GLN A 69 11.85 -6.59 -4.02
N ILE A 70 12.69 -7.48 -3.50
CA ILE A 70 13.46 -8.46 -4.29
C ILE A 70 13.29 -9.84 -3.65
N GLY A 71 13.00 -10.86 -4.46
CA GLY A 71 12.80 -12.23 -4.00
C GLY A 71 12.67 -13.23 -5.15
N THR A 72 12.44 -14.50 -4.82
CA THR A 72 11.99 -15.50 -5.79
C THR A 72 10.55 -15.19 -6.24
N PRO A 73 10.07 -15.76 -7.35
CA PRO A 73 8.66 -15.64 -7.74
C PRO A 73 7.69 -15.98 -6.59
N GLU A 74 7.95 -17.10 -5.89
CA GLU A 74 7.15 -17.54 -4.75
C GLU A 74 7.18 -16.52 -3.59
N ASP A 75 8.36 -15.96 -3.24
CA ASP A 75 8.47 -14.95 -2.18
C ASP A 75 7.66 -13.68 -2.53
N ILE A 76 7.74 -13.23 -3.79
CA ILE A 76 7.06 -12.01 -4.24
C ILE A 76 5.53 -12.20 -4.25
N TYR A 77 5.06 -13.40 -4.62
CA TYR A 77 3.63 -13.71 -4.71
C TYR A 77 3.01 -13.99 -3.35
N ASN A 78 3.65 -14.87 -2.53
CA ASN A 78 3.08 -15.36 -1.27
C ASN A 78 3.41 -14.46 -0.08
N GLU A 79 4.57 -13.77 -0.09
CA GLU A 79 5.07 -12.95 1.02
C GLU A 79 5.37 -11.51 0.56
N PRO A 80 4.38 -10.79 0.00
CA PRO A 80 4.58 -9.39 -0.39
C PRO A 80 4.90 -8.52 0.82
N LYS A 81 5.89 -7.63 0.69
CA LYS A 81 6.31 -6.76 1.80
C LYS A 81 5.34 -5.64 2.11
N ASN A 82 4.59 -5.20 1.12
CA ASN A 82 3.63 -4.11 1.25
C ASN A 82 2.46 -4.29 0.28
N ALA A 83 1.40 -3.51 0.50
CA ALA A 83 0.18 -3.56 -0.29
C ALA A 83 0.42 -3.29 -1.79
N PHE A 84 1.39 -2.42 -2.13
CA PHE A 84 1.75 -2.18 -3.52
C PHE A 84 2.24 -3.46 -4.23
N VAL A 85 3.16 -4.19 -3.59
CA VAL A 85 3.68 -5.43 -4.18
C VAL A 85 2.58 -6.49 -4.28
N ALA A 86 1.72 -6.61 -3.26
CA ALA A 86 0.60 -7.55 -3.24
C ALA A 86 -0.36 -7.32 -4.41
N ASP A 87 -0.76 -6.06 -4.61
CA ASP A 87 -1.71 -5.64 -5.64
C ASP A 87 -1.08 -5.66 -7.04
N PHE A 88 0.19 -5.23 -7.15
CA PHE A 88 0.92 -5.18 -8.42
C PHE A 88 1.18 -6.57 -9.02
N ILE A 89 1.44 -7.60 -8.21
CA ILE A 89 1.84 -8.95 -8.71
C ILE A 89 0.65 -9.86 -9.01
N GLY A 90 -0.53 -9.54 -8.53
CA GLY A 90 -1.75 -10.31 -8.77
C GLY A 90 -2.92 -9.78 -8.00
N GLU A 91 -4.12 -10.17 -8.42
CA GLU A 91 -5.33 -9.81 -7.69
C GLU A 91 -5.20 -10.20 -6.21
N SER A 92 -5.55 -9.28 -5.31
CA SER A 92 -5.46 -9.49 -3.87
C SER A 92 -6.63 -8.86 -3.16
N ASN A 93 -7.16 -9.57 -2.17
CA ASN A 93 -7.98 -8.95 -1.15
C ASN A 93 -7.04 -8.40 -0.07
N ILE A 94 -7.06 -7.09 0.14
CA ILE A 94 -6.25 -6.42 1.15
C ILE A 94 -7.19 -5.77 2.16
N PHE A 95 -7.04 -6.14 3.44
CA PHE A 95 -7.90 -5.64 4.51
C PHE A 95 -7.08 -5.01 5.63
N THR A 96 -7.68 -4.06 6.34
CA THR A 96 -7.13 -3.63 7.62
C THR A 96 -7.53 -4.62 8.70
N GLY A 97 -6.54 -5.11 9.44
CA GLY A 97 -6.72 -6.07 10.53
C GLY A 97 -6.04 -5.64 11.83
N ILE A 98 -6.31 -6.39 12.89
CA ILE A 98 -5.64 -6.25 14.17
C ILE A 98 -5.24 -7.63 14.70
N MET A 99 -3.99 -7.77 15.14
CA MET A 99 -3.56 -9.00 15.82
C MET A 99 -4.24 -9.12 17.17
N THR A 100 -5.03 -10.17 17.38
CA THR A 100 -5.82 -10.39 18.60
C THR A 100 -5.11 -11.30 19.59
N ASP A 101 -4.21 -12.15 19.11
CA ASP A 101 -3.38 -13.06 19.91
C ASP A 101 -2.20 -13.53 19.03
N LYS A 102 -1.33 -14.37 19.60
CA LYS A 102 -0.28 -15.05 18.84
C LYS A 102 -0.90 -15.87 17.72
N LEU A 103 -0.43 -15.65 16.48
CA LEU A 103 -0.91 -16.32 15.27
C LEU A 103 -2.44 -16.18 15.05
N LYS A 104 -3.03 -15.05 15.49
CA LYS A 104 -4.44 -14.74 15.28
C LYS A 104 -4.64 -13.29 14.87
N VAL A 105 -5.41 -13.11 13.82
CA VAL A 105 -5.75 -11.80 13.28
C VAL A 105 -7.27 -11.66 13.15
N ARG A 106 -7.77 -10.45 13.41
CA ARG A 106 -9.18 -10.10 13.17
C ARG A 106 -9.27 -9.13 12.01
N PHE A 107 -10.03 -9.48 10.99
CA PHE A 107 -10.39 -8.62 9.86
C PHE A 107 -11.80 -8.97 9.36
N CYS A 108 -12.48 -8.11 8.62
CA CYS A 108 -13.86 -8.28 8.14
C CYS A 108 -14.84 -8.75 9.24
N GLY A 109 -14.62 -8.34 10.50
CA GLY A 109 -15.47 -8.69 11.65
C GLY A 109 -15.26 -10.07 12.23
N ALA A 110 -14.41 -10.93 11.65
CA ALA A 110 -14.13 -12.30 12.10
C ALA A 110 -12.67 -12.48 12.58
N GLU A 111 -12.42 -13.48 13.41
CA GLU A 111 -11.08 -13.86 13.88
C GLU A 111 -10.60 -15.11 13.13
N PHE A 112 -9.39 -15.07 12.62
CA PHE A 112 -8.74 -16.14 11.89
C PHE A 112 -7.41 -16.52 12.55
N ALA A 113 -7.04 -17.79 12.44
CA ALA A 113 -5.66 -18.20 12.64
C ALA A 113 -4.81 -17.78 11.44
N CYS A 114 -3.55 -17.42 11.66
CA CYS A 114 -2.55 -17.13 10.61
C CYS A 114 -1.21 -17.75 10.99
N VAL A 115 -0.25 -17.72 10.07
CA VAL A 115 1.09 -18.29 10.29
C VAL A 115 2.10 -17.24 10.75
N ASP A 116 1.79 -15.96 10.58
CA ASP A 116 2.68 -14.85 10.91
C ASP A 116 2.59 -14.47 12.40
N ASP A 117 3.75 -14.42 13.08
CA ASP A 117 3.85 -14.04 14.48
C ASP A 117 4.17 -12.54 14.60
N VAL A 118 3.13 -11.73 14.76
CA VAL A 118 3.22 -10.28 14.94
C VAL A 118 2.67 -9.89 16.32
N GLU A 119 3.18 -8.81 16.89
CA GLU A 119 2.84 -8.33 18.23
C GLU A 119 1.33 -8.11 18.40
N HIS A 120 0.79 -8.60 19.55
CA HIS A 120 -0.61 -8.44 19.93
C HIS A 120 -1.04 -6.96 19.99
N GLY A 121 -2.24 -6.66 19.50
CA GLY A 121 -2.81 -5.32 19.46
C GLY A 121 -2.29 -4.44 18.30
N ARG A 122 -1.37 -4.95 17.49
CA ARG A 122 -0.83 -4.21 16.35
C ARG A 122 -1.83 -4.18 15.21
N LEU A 123 -2.00 -2.99 14.61
CA LEU A 123 -2.70 -2.83 13.36
C LEU A 123 -1.83 -3.38 12.23
N VAL A 124 -2.46 -4.16 11.34
CA VAL A 124 -1.80 -4.84 10.23
C VAL A 124 -2.62 -4.71 8.95
N GLU A 125 -2.00 -4.95 7.83
CA GLU A 125 -2.65 -5.22 6.55
C GLU A 125 -2.68 -6.72 6.35
N VAL A 126 -3.85 -7.24 6.00
CA VAL A 126 -4.08 -8.68 5.77
C VAL A 126 -4.27 -8.87 4.28
N VAL A 127 -3.41 -9.68 3.67
CA VAL A 127 -3.53 -10.08 2.27
C VAL A 127 -4.09 -11.49 2.20
N VAL A 128 -5.12 -11.66 1.38
CA VAL A 128 -5.72 -12.95 1.06
C VAL A 128 -5.87 -13.05 -0.45
N ARG A 129 -5.29 -14.07 -1.07
CA ARG A 129 -5.46 -14.27 -2.51
C ARG A 129 -6.88 -14.75 -2.81
N PRO A 130 -7.48 -14.35 -3.96
CA PRO A 130 -8.84 -14.77 -4.31
C PRO A 130 -9.05 -16.29 -4.38
N GLU A 131 -8.01 -17.05 -4.73
CA GLU A 131 -8.02 -18.53 -4.78
C GLU A 131 -7.98 -19.19 -3.41
N ASP A 132 -7.51 -18.47 -2.36
CA ASP A 132 -7.43 -18.98 -0.98
C ASP A 132 -8.72 -18.78 -0.19
N VAL A 133 -9.70 -18.07 -0.76
CA VAL A 133 -11.01 -17.88 -0.14
C VAL A 133 -11.94 -19.02 -0.53
N GLU A 134 -12.34 -19.82 0.47
CA GLU A 134 -13.29 -20.92 0.28
C GLU A 134 -14.74 -20.45 0.51
N ILE A 135 -15.62 -20.76 -0.46
CA ILE A 135 -17.06 -20.52 -0.36
C ILE A 135 -17.72 -21.75 0.30
N THR A 136 -18.48 -21.51 1.38
CA THR A 136 -19.24 -22.51 2.11
C THR A 136 -20.70 -22.09 2.30
N ALA A 137 -21.48 -22.94 3.00
CA ALA A 137 -22.80 -22.52 3.48
C ALA A 137 -22.67 -21.41 4.53
N PRO A 138 -23.62 -20.47 4.60
CA PRO A 138 -23.53 -19.30 5.50
C PRO A 138 -23.25 -19.64 6.96
N GLU A 139 -23.80 -20.75 7.45
CA GLU A 139 -23.64 -21.22 8.83
C GLU A 139 -22.27 -21.81 9.15
N ASN A 140 -21.45 -22.11 8.11
CA ASN A 140 -20.13 -22.71 8.25
C ASN A 140 -18.99 -21.74 7.96
N GLY A 141 -19.32 -20.53 7.51
CA GLY A 141 -18.31 -19.50 7.20
C GLY A 141 -17.91 -18.67 8.42
N ALA A 142 -16.67 -18.30 8.54
CA ALA A 142 -16.21 -17.33 9.51
C ALA A 142 -16.71 -15.90 9.16
N ILE A 143 -16.76 -15.59 7.88
CA ILE A 143 -17.40 -14.38 7.34
C ILE A 143 -18.66 -14.80 6.60
N THR A 144 -19.73 -14.01 6.69
CA THR A 144 -20.94 -14.18 5.87
C THR A 144 -21.16 -12.97 5.00
N GLY A 145 -21.56 -13.19 3.75
CA GLY A 145 -21.80 -12.10 2.80
C GLY A 145 -22.79 -12.46 1.72
N THR A 146 -23.11 -11.47 0.89
CA THR A 146 -24.04 -11.62 -0.24
C THR A 146 -23.24 -11.58 -1.55
N VAL A 147 -23.47 -12.54 -2.44
CA VAL A 147 -22.85 -12.57 -3.77
C VAL A 147 -23.42 -11.43 -4.62
N THR A 148 -22.56 -10.51 -5.07
CA THR A 148 -22.97 -9.36 -5.90
C THR A 148 -22.62 -9.55 -7.37
N SER A 149 -21.54 -10.29 -7.68
CA SER A 149 -21.10 -10.55 -9.04
C SER A 149 -20.60 -11.99 -9.21
N VAL A 150 -20.80 -12.56 -10.40
CA VAL A 150 -20.23 -13.84 -10.80
C VAL A 150 -19.83 -13.76 -12.27
N VAL A 151 -18.54 -13.88 -12.58
CA VAL A 151 -17.99 -13.79 -13.93
C VAL A 151 -17.21 -15.05 -14.25
N PHE A 152 -17.52 -15.72 -15.35
CA PHE A 152 -16.74 -16.90 -15.80
C PHE A 152 -15.51 -16.45 -16.58
N LYS A 153 -14.32 -16.80 -16.10
CA LYS A 153 -13.00 -16.45 -16.69
C LYS A 153 -12.40 -17.61 -17.55
N GLY A 154 -13.19 -18.60 -17.93
CA GLY A 154 -12.77 -19.73 -18.77
C GLY A 154 -12.38 -20.98 -17.98
N VAL A 155 -11.63 -20.88 -16.89
CA VAL A 155 -11.20 -22.00 -16.03
C VAL A 155 -11.75 -21.93 -14.61
N HIS A 156 -12.09 -20.75 -14.15
CA HIS A 156 -12.70 -20.49 -12.83
C HIS A 156 -13.79 -19.41 -12.96
N TYR A 157 -14.55 -19.25 -11.90
CA TYR A 157 -15.44 -18.12 -11.69
C TYR A 157 -14.75 -17.12 -10.78
N GLU A 158 -14.80 -15.86 -11.16
CA GLU A 158 -14.51 -14.72 -10.29
C GLU A 158 -15.84 -14.30 -9.65
N ILE A 159 -15.88 -14.34 -8.34
CA ILE A 159 -17.09 -14.13 -7.55
C ILE A 159 -16.81 -12.98 -6.60
N THR A 160 -17.65 -11.94 -6.63
CA THR A 160 -17.59 -10.85 -5.69
C THR A 160 -18.63 -11.03 -4.60
N VAL A 161 -18.21 -10.91 -3.34
CA VAL A 161 -19.07 -11.05 -2.16
C VAL A 161 -18.96 -9.79 -1.31
N GLU A 162 -20.09 -9.16 -1.01
CA GLU A 162 -20.17 -8.06 -0.05
C GLU A 162 -20.45 -8.59 1.37
N SER A 163 -19.60 -8.21 2.33
CA SER A 163 -19.76 -8.47 3.75
C SER A 163 -19.62 -7.19 4.57
N GLY A 164 -20.71 -6.62 5.02
CA GLY A 164 -20.72 -5.31 5.65
C GLY A 164 -20.29 -4.20 4.68
N LYS A 165 -19.16 -3.56 4.95
CA LYS A 165 -18.53 -2.58 4.05
C LYS A 165 -17.45 -3.20 3.15
N ASN A 166 -17.09 -4.46 3.36
CA ASN A 166 -15.99 -5.09 2.65
C ASN A 166 -16.49 -5.80 1.39
N GLU A 167 -15.76 -5.61 0.30
CA GLU A 167 -15.88 -6.37 -0.92
C GLU A 167 -14.76 -7.41 -0.97
N ILE A 168 -15.12 -8.67 -1.23
CA ILE A 168 -14.21 -9.81 -1.23
C ILE A 168 -14.29 -10.49 -2.60
N VAL A 169 -13.18 -10.53 -3.31
CA VAL A 169 -13.04 -11.22 -4.60
C VAL A 169 -12.57 -12.64 -4.36
N ILE A 170 -13.19 -13.58 -5.04
CA ILE A 170 -12.97 -15.02 -4.88
C ILE A 170 -12.77 -15.66 -6.25
N GLN A 171 -11.76 -16.51 -6.40
CA GLN A 171 -11.57 -17.36 -7.56
C GLN A 171 -11.91 -18.80 -7.20
N SER A 172 -12.96 -19.36 -7.83
CA SER A 172 -13.43 -20.70 -7.50
C SER A 172 -13.85 -21.47 -8.76
N THR A 173 -13.63 -22.79 -8.75
CA THR A 173 -14.19 -23.69 -9.77
C THR A 173 -15.67 -23.98 -9.53
N LYS A 174 -16.18 -23.67 -8.33
CA LYS A 174 -17.60 -23.74 -7.96
C LYS A 174 -18.22 -22.37 -8.16
N THR A 175 -19.50 -22.33 -8.50
CA THR A 175 -20.26 -21.08 -8.65
C THR A 175 -21.26 -20.90 -7.50
N ALA A 176 -21.67 -19.66 -7.27
CA ALA A 176 -22.77 -19.28 -6.39
C ALA A 176 -23.75 -18.39 -7.14
N ALA A 177 -25.02 -18.35 -6.73
CA ALA A 177 -26.00 -17.50 -7.39
C ALA A 177 -25.86 -16.04 -6.91
N VAL A 178 -25.92 -15.08 -7.84
CA VAL A 178 -26.00 -13.66 -7.50
C VAL A 178 -27.20 -13.40 -6.59
N GLY A 179 -27.00 -12.66 -5.52
CA GLY A 179 -28.01 -12.39 -4.46
C GLY A 179 -28.10 -13.48 -3.39
N SER A 180 -27.37 -14.63 -3.51
CA SER A 180 -27.36 -15.63 -2.45
C SER A 180 -26.43 -15.24 -1.30
N GLN A 181 -26.79 -15.69 -0.10
CA GLN A 181 -25.91 -15.61 1.06
C GLN A 181 -24.93 -16.78 1.07
N VAL A 182 -23.67 -16.49 1.33
CA VAL A 182 -22.59 -17.47 1.42
C VAL A 182 -21.76 -17.26 2.67
N GLY A 183 -21.11 -18.33 3.12
CA GLY A 183 -20.07 -18.28 4.13
C GLY A 183 -18.69 -18.31 3.45
N LEU A 184 -17.72 -17.61 4.03
CA LEU A 184 -16.34 -17.56 3.55
C LEU A 184 -15.39 -18.01 4.65
N ASN A 185 -14.42 -18.84 4.28
CA ASN A 185 -13.32 -19.26 5.14
C ASN A 185 -12.00 -19.05 4.39
N VAL A 186 -10.94 -18.91 5.17
CA VAL A 186 -9.55 -18.86 4.67
C VAL A 186 -8.71 -19.72 5.60
N GLU A 187 -7.90 -20.60 5.03
CA GLU A 187 -6.95 -21.40 5.79
C GLU A 187 -5.80 -20.52 6.33
N PRO A 188 -5.15 -20.90 7.44
CA PRO A 188 -4.13 -20.05 8.08
C PRO A 188 -2.93 -19.69 7.20
N ASP A 189 -2.55 -20.54 6.27
CA ASP A 189 -1.46 -20.35 5.30
C ASP A 189 -1.86 -19.49 4.10
N GLY A 190 -3.16 -19.30 3.85
CA GLY A 190 -3.71 -18.36 2.86
C GLY A 190 -3.82 -16.91 3.40
N ILE A 191 -3.42 -16.65 4.65
CA ILE A 191 -3.47 -15.32 5.27
C ILE A 191 -2.05 -14.82 5.48
N HIS A 192 -1.66 -13.79 4.72
CA HIS A 192 -0.37 -13.12 4.88
C HIS A 192 -0.53 -11.78 5.60
N ILE A 193 0.33 -11.54 6.62
CA ILE A 193 0.28 -10.35 7.45
C ILE A 193 1.39 -9.39 7.07
N MET A 194 1.01 -8.21 6.61
CA MET A 194 1.93 -7.10 6.35
C MET A 194 1.84 -6.06 7.46
N ILE A 195 2.99 -5.48 7.78
CA ILE A 195 3.05 -4.34 8.69
C ILE A 195 2.99 -3.08 7.83
N PRO A 196 1.97 -2.22 7.97
CA PRO A 196 1.88 -0.99 7.21
C PRO A 196 3.15 -0.15 7.42
N GLU A 197 3.84 0.19 6.34
CA GLU A 197 5.08 1.00 6.42
C GLU A 197 4.78 2.42 6.93
N HIS A 198 3.58 2.93 6.64
CA HIS A 198 3.17 4.29 6.98
C HIS A 198 1.82 4.31 7.70
N THR A 199 1.85 4.27 9.02
CA THR A 199 0.66 4.49 9.86
C THR A 199 0.33 5.98 10.04
N LEU A 200 1.27 6.87 9.70
CA LEU A 200 1.19 8.33 9.83
C LEU A 200 1.94 8.99 8.67
N ASN A 201 1.35 9.98 8.05
CA ASN A 201 2.08 10.96 7.27
C ASN A 201 2.92 11.81 8.23
N LYS A 202 4.20 11.95 7.97
CA LYS A 202 5.13 12.73 8.79
C LYS A 202 5.80 13.78 7.94
N ILE A 203 5.72 15.02 8.40
CA ILE A 203 6.32 16.17 7.74
C ILE A 203 7.24 16.83 8.74
N GLU A 204 8.46 17.16 8.33
CA GLU A 204 9.38 17.96 9.13
C GLU A 204 9.24 19.42 8.72
N SER A 205 9.12 20.30 9.72
CA SER A 205 9.07 21.74 9.52
C SER A 205 10.11 22.43 10.37
N ASP A 206 10.74 23.42 9.78
CA ASP A 206 11.54 24.40 10.50
C ASP A 206 10.63 25.42 11.19
N VAL A 207 11.12 26.02 12.25
CA VAL A 207 10.43 27.06 13.01
C VAL A 207 11.04 28.41 12.64
N ASP A 208 10.21 29.40 12.33
CA ASP A 208 10.69 30.73 12.01
C ASP A 208 11.10 31.52 13.26
N LYS A 209 11.65 32.74 13.07
CA LYS A 209 12.06 33.65 14.14
C LYS A 209 10.92 34.10 15.09
N ASN A 210 9.66 33.91 14.68
CA ASN A 210 8.47 34.19 15.49
C ASN A 210 7.96 32.91 16.17
N TYR A 211 8.69 31.78 16.04
CA TYR A 211 8.29 30.46 16.52
C TYR A 211 7.00 29.94 15.86
N GLU A 212 6.74 30.37 14.60
CA GLU A 212 5.66 29.87 13.77
C GLU A 212 6.16 28.74 12.85
N LEU A 213 5.31 27.73 12.60
CA LEU A 213 5.56 26.68 11.64
C LEU A 213 5.02 27.09 10.27
N THR A 214 5.84 26.91 9.24
CA THR A 214 5.41 27.06 7.86
C THR A 214 5.49 25.71 7.18
N ILE A 215 4.33 25.20 6.76
CA ILE A 215 4.25 23.92 6.03
C ILE A 215 3.63 24.22 4.70
N PHE A 216 4.30 23.79 3.64
CA PHE A 216 3.99 24.19 2.29
C PHE A 216 3.92 25.72 2.21
N ASP A 217 2.98 26.31 1.54
CA ASP A 217 2.80 27.77 1.50
C ASP A 217 1.88 28.31 2.61
N GLY A 218 1.44 27.42 3.52
CA GLY A 218 0.52 27.74 4.62
C GLY A 218 1.21 27.81 5.98
N LYS A 219 0.71 28.68 6.86
CA LYS A 219 1.10 28.70 8.27
C LYS A 219 0.17 27.80 9.06
N ILE A 220 0.74 26.82 9.75
CA ILE A 220 0.00 26.01 10.71
C ILE A 220 0.35 26.48 12.13
N GLN A 221 -0.67 26.76 12.93
CA GLN A 221 -0.47 27.19 14.30
C GLN A 221 -0.10 25.99 15.19
N CYS A 222 1.05 26.08 15.83
CA CYS A 222 1.52 25.11 16.80
C CYS A 222 1.91 25.82 18.10
N ASP A 223 1.29 25.42 19.19
CA ASP A 223 1.69 25.89 20.52
C ASP A 223 2.90 25.09 21.01
N LEU A 224 4.10 25.62 20.74
CA LEU A 224 5.37 24.99 21.12
C LEU A 224 5.50 24.73 22.63
N THR A 225 4.77 25.49 23.46
CA THR A 225 4.80 25.30 24.92
C THR A 225 4.13 24.00 25.35
N LYS A 226 3.23 23.44 24.51
CA LYS A 226 2.60 22.14 24.76
C LYS A 226 3.47 20.95 24.39
N ILE A 227 4.40 21.15 23.46
CA ILE A 227 5.25 20.06 22.95
C ILE A 227 6.67 20.08 23.54
N ILE A 228 7.10 21.21 24.13
CA ILE A 228 8.38 21.35 24.84
C ILE A 228 8.08 21.49 26.34
N PRO A 229 8.26 20.45 27.16
CA PRO A 229 7.90 20.48 28.57
C PRO A 229 8.64 21.56 29.34
N GLY A 230 7.87 22.41 30.05
CA GLY A 230 8.41 23.49 30.89
C GLY A 230 8.84 24.75 30.15
N SER A 231 8.67 24.80 28.84
CA SER A 231 8.93 25.99 28.04
C SER A 231 7.83 27.07 28.25
N LYS A 232 8.19 28.32 28.03
CA LYS A 232 7.29 29.46 28.07
C LYS A 232 7.85 30.60 27.21
N PHE A 233 6.97 31.47 26.71
CA PHE A 233 7.39 32.71 26.07
C PHE A 233 7.70 33.79 27.11
N ASN A 234 8.75 34.57 26.86
CA ASN A 234 9.04 35.80 27.63
C ASN A 234 8.36 37.03 27.00
N ASP A 235 8.54 38.20 27.62
CA ASP A 235 7.96 39.47 27.16
C ASP A 235 8.48 39.91 25.77
N ASN A 236 9.62 39.41 25.35
CA ASN A 236 10.22 39.64 24.02
C ASN A 236 9.78 38.65 22.96
N HIS A 237 8.83 37.76 23.28
CA HIS A 237 8.36 36.68 22.38
C HIS A 237 9.43 35.63 22.04
N GLU A 238 10.42 35.44 22.94
CA GLU A 238 11.42 34.39 22.82
C GLU A 238 10.98 33.18 23.64
N LEU A 239 11.13 31.99 23.07
CA LEU A 239 10.78 30.72 23.74
C LEU A 239 11.93 30.32 24.68
N LEU A 240 11.62 30.23 25.98
CA LEU A 240 12.56 29.79 27.00
C LEU A 240 12.33 28.31 27.34
N ASP A 241 13.40 27.61 27.65
CA ASP A 241 13.34 26.26 28.20
C ASP A 241 12.96 26.22 29.68
N ALA A 242 12.92 25.05 30.30
CA ALA A 242 12.63 24.86 31.72
C ALA A 242 13.66 25.55 32.68
N HIS A 243 14.85 25.85 32.18
CA HIS A 243 15.92 26.51 32.94
C HIS A 243 15.94 28.05 32.75
N GLY A 244 15.13 28.54 31.79
CA GLY A 244 15.05 29.94 31.45
C GLY A 244 16.03 30.39 30.35
N ASP A 245 16.69 29.43 29.68
CA ASP A 245 17.56 29.71 28.55
C ASP A 245 16.73 29.82 27.26
N VAL A 246 17.14 30.72 26.35
CA VAL A 246 16.45 30.92 25.07
C VAL A 246 16.68 29.72 24.17
N ILE A 247 15.61 29.12 23.67
CA ILE A 247 15.65 28.04 22.69
C ILE A 247 15.93 28.67 21.33
N ASP A 248 17.01 28.23 20.70
CA ASP A 248 17.42 28.67 19.37
C ASP A 248 16.47 28.06 18.30
N TYR A 249 15.65 28.90 17.69
CA TYR A 249 14.66 28.49 16.71
C TYR A 249 15.30 27.85 15.45
N GLU A 250 16.53 28.24 15.06
CA GLU A 250 17.24 27.67 13.89
C GLU A 250 17.59 26.18 14.09
N LYS A 251 17.65 25.74 15.34
CA LYS A 251 17.92 24.33 15.71
C LYS A 251 16.65 23.55 16.04
N LEU A 252 15.51 24.22 16.07
CA LEU A 252 14.25 23.62 16.45
C LEU A 252 13.55 23.07 15.22
N LYS A 253 13.43 21.75 15.14
CA LYS A 253 12.66 21.07 14.10
C LYS A 253 11.45 20.39 14.73
N VAL A 254 10.30 20.63 14.14
CA VAL A 254 9.03 20.05 14.55
C VAL A 254 8.60 19.01 13.53
N VAL A 255 8.18 17.86 14.03
CA VAL A 255 7.58 16.81 13.20
C VAL A 255 6.07 16.85 13.41
N LEU A 256 5.36 17.02 12.32
CA LEU A 256 3.92 16.86 12.25
C LEU A 256 3.60 15.42 11.85
N ALA A 257 2.64 14.83 12.51
CA ALA A 257 2.18 13.49 12.19
C ALA A 257 0.65 13.49 12.08
N ILE A 258 0.13 12.96 10.96
CA ILE A 258 -1.30 12.85 10.72
C ILE A 258 -1.65 11.48 10.13
N LYS A 259 -2.78 10.93 10.60
CA LYS A 259 -3.26 9.63 10.07
C LYS A 259 -3.84 9.80 8.68
N PRO A 260 -3.60 8.85 7.75
CA PRO A 260 -4.14 8.88 6.40
C PRO A 260 -5.66 9.12 6.32
N ARG A 261 -6.42 8.54 7.23
CA ARG A 261 -7.89 8.67 7.31
C ARG A 261 -8.41 10.05 7.76
N HIS A 262 -7.53 10.93 8.21
CA HIS A 262 -7.87 12.30 8.64
C HIS A 262 -7.51 13.34 7.58
N ILE A 263 -7.00 12.90 6.45
CA ILE A 263 -6.75 13.72 5.27
C ILE A 263 -7.88 13.40 4.30
N SER A 264 -8.54 14.42 3.77
CA SER A 264 -9.48 14.28 2.66
C SER A 264 -8.95 14.95 1.41
N MET A 265 -9.44 14.52 0.25
CA MET A 265 -9.09 15.08 -1.05
C MET A 265 -10.23 15.91 -1.58
N SER A 266 -9.92 17.00 -2.31
CA SER A 266 -10.88 17.84 -3.01
C SER A 266 -10.38 18.15 -4.42
N ASP A 267 -11.30 18.29 -5.38
CA ASP A 267 -11.05 18.80 -6.73
C ASP A 267 -10.94 20.33 -6.78
N ASN A 268 -11.22 21.00 -5.66
CA ASN A 268 -11.07 22.43 -5.50
C ASN A 268 -9.71 22.75 -4.85
N GLU A 269 -8.79 23.31 -5.62
CA GLU A 269 -7.43 23.65 -5.17
C GLU A 269 -7.38 24.61 -3.97
N GLU A 270 -8.43 25.45 -3.78
CA GLU A 270 -8.49 26.42 -2.68
C GLU A 270 -8.90 25.81 -1.33
N GLU A 271 -9.40 24.57 -1.30
CA GLU A 271 -9.86 23.93 -0.06
C GLU A 271 -8.72 23.28 0.73
N GLY A 272 -7.69 22.80 0.03
CA GLY A 272 -6.57 22.10 0.64
C GLY A 272 -5.40 23.01 0.98
N ILE A 273 -4.49 22.51 1.79
CA ILE A 273 -3.24 23.20 2.17
C ILE A 273 -2.10 22.94 1.20
N VAL A 274 -2.20 21.90 0.39
CA VAL A 274 -1.24 21.50 -0.64
C VAL A 274 -1.95 20.72 -1.73
N CYS A 275 -1.48 20.89 -2.98
CA CYS A 275 -2.00 20.15 -4.13
C CYS A 275 -0.97 19.12 -4.62
N GLY A 276 -1.46 18.14 -5.36
CA GLY A 276 -0.62 17.09 -5.94
C GLY A 276 -1.38 16.14 -6.82
N HIS A 277 -0.65 15.20 -7.44
CA HIS A 277 -1.20 14.16 -8.28
C HIS A 277 -1.30 12.82 -7.55
N ILE A 278 -2.37 12.08 -7.80
CA ILE A 278 -2.51 10.69 -7.33
C ILE A 278 -1.58 9.81 -8.15
N ILE A 279 -0.54 9.26 -7.51
CA ILE A 279 0.47 8.42 -8.17
C ILE A 279 0.29 6.93 -7.87
N ASN A 280 -0.53 6.58 -6.89
CA ASN A 280 -0.88 5.20 -6.57
C ASN A 280 -2.27 5.13 -5.90
N LEU A 281 -2.94 4.02 -6.12
CA LEU A 281 -4.28 3.73 -5.63
C LEU A 281 -4.38 2.24 -5.34
N ILE A 282 -4.78 1.86 -4.13
CA ILE A 282 -5.00 0.46 -3.72
C ILE A 282 -6.32 0.37 -2.97
N TYR A 283 -7.19 -0.54 -3.39
CA TYR A 283 -8.42 -0.84 -2.67
C TYR A 283 -8.14 -1.76 -1.48
N LYS A 284 -8.63 -1.41 -0.29
CA LYS A 284 -8.43 -2.17 0.97
C LYS A 284 -9.73 -2.74 1.54
N GLY A 285 -10.59 -3.21 0.67
CA GLY A 285 -11.83 -3.89 1.05
C GLY A 285 -12.98 -2.96 1.43
N ASP A 286 -12.75 -1.88 2.17
CA ASP A 286 -13.75 -0.91 2.62
C ASP A 286 -13.40 0.55 2.31
N HIS A 287 -12.19 0.81 1.83
CA HIS A 287 -11.73 2.13 1.42
C HIS A 287 -10.60 2.02 0.40
N TYR A 288 -10.29 3.14 -0.24
CA TYR A 288 -9.11 3.27 -1.10
C TYR A 288 -7.99 3.94 -0.34
N SER A 289 -6.77 3.41 -0.51
CA SER A 289 -5.53 4.03 -0.01
C SER A 289 -4.79 4.63 -1.19
N TYR A 290 -4.59 5.94 -1.14
CA TYR A 290 -3.93 6.72 -2.18
C TYR A 290 -2.55 7.13 -1.75
N VAL A 291 -1.63 7.23 -2.70
CA VAL A 291 -0.41 8.01 -2.55
C VAL A 291 -0.55 9.25 -3.44
N VAL A 292 -0.55 10.41 -2.81
CA VAL A 292 -0.60 11.71 -3.50
C VAL A 292 0.78 12.33 -3.42
N ARG A 293 1.40 12.57 -4.58
CA ARG A 293 2.66 13.31 -4.69
C ARG A 293 2.36 14.77 -4.85
N THR A 294 2.79 15.56 -3.89
CA THR A 294 2.59 17.02 -3.90
C THR A 294 3.51 17.70 -4.90
N ASP A 295 3.19 18.94 -5.26
CA ASP A 295 4.02 19.80 -6.11
C ASP A 295 5.40 20.10 -5.51
N MET A 296 5.61 19.79 -4.23
CA MET A 296 6.90 19.89 -3.53
C MET A 296 7.66 18.56 -3.44
N ASP A 297 7.24 17.55 -4.22
CA ASP A 297 7.84 16.20 -4.30
C ASP A 297 7.78 15.41 -2.97
N GLU A 298 6.73 15.64 -2.17
CA GLU A 298 6.44 14.87 -0.97
C GLU A 298 5.25 13.95 -1.17
N ASP A 299 5.32 12.74 -0.64
CA ASP A 299 4.29 11.72 -0.78
C ASP A 299 3.39 11.69 0.48
N PHE A 300 2.08 11.82 0.27
CA PHE A 300 1.05 11.64 1.29
C PHE A 300 0.25 10.40 1.05
N ILE A 301 0.01 9.64 2.12
CA ILE A 301 -0.98 8.56 2.10
C ILE A 301 -2.32 9.14 2.56
N VAL A 302 -3.36 8.91 1.77
CA VAL A 302 -4.73 9.33 2.06
C VAL A 302 -5.65 8.12 1.96
N ASN A 303 -6.50 7.93 2.96
CA ASN A 303 -7.52 6.89 2.93
C ASN A 303 -8.89 7.53 2.76
N ASP A 304 -9.57 7.21 1.65
CA ASP A 304 -10.86 7.77 1.28
C ASP A 304 -11.84 6.65 0.88
N GLU A 305 -13.13 6.84 1.17
CA GLU A 305 -14.20 5.91 0.75
C GLU A 305 -14.59 6.15 -0.73
N TYR A 306 -14.26 7.31 -1.32
CA TYR A 306 -14.57 7.65 -2.71
C TYR A 306 -13.44 7.23 -3.65
N LEU A 307 -13.85 6.78 -4.85
CA LEU A 307 -12.92 6.42 -5.91
C LEU A 307 -12.49 7.67 -6.70
N TRP A 308 -11.19 7.98 -6.63
CA TRP A 308 -10.49 8.94 -7.48
C TRP A 308 -9.70 8.18 -8.55
N ASN A 309 -9.34 8.85 -9.65
CA ASN A 309 -8.54 8.19 -10.69
C ASN A 309 -7.04 8.43 -10.49
N MET A 310 -6.24 7.54 -11.05
CA MET A 310 -4.81 7.79 -11.20
C MET A 310 -4.59 9.07 -12.01
N ASP A 311 -3.55 9.82 -11.65
CA ASP A 311 -3.17 11.11 -12.22
C ASP A 311 -4.16 12.26 -11.94
N ASP A 312 -5.28 12.06 -11.25
CA ASP A 312 -6.13 13.16 -10.80
C ASP A 312 -5.30 14.15 -9.96
N TYR A 313 -5.48 15.45 -10.24
CA TYR A 313 -4.87 16.54 -9.48
C TYR A 313 -5.83 16.96 -8.38
N VAL A 314 -5.39 16.83 -7.15
CA VAL A 314 -6.23 17.03 -5.95
C VAL A 314 -5.56 17.94 -4.94
N SER A 315 -6.36 18.63 -4.13
CA SER A 315 -5.88 19.32 -2.95
C SER A 315 -6.08 18.46 -1.71
N LEU A 316 -5.13 18.52 -0.77
CA LEU A 316 -5.18 17.79 0.50
C LEU A 316 -5.72 18.69 1.60
N VAL A 317 -6.89 18.34 2.12
CA VAL A 317 -7.54 19.02 3.23
C VAL A 317 -7.09 18.35 4.53
N ILE A 318 -6.33 19.06 5.33
CA ILE A 318 -5.75 18.56 6.59
C ILE A 318 -6.29 19.37 7.76
N PRO A 319 -7.27 18.85 8.55
CA PRO A 319 -7.80 19.54 9.73
C PRO A 319 -6.74 19.65 10.83
N GLU A 320 -6.50 20.85 11.34
CA GLU A 320 -5.45 21.13 12.35
C GLU A 320 -5.64 20.32 13.64
N GLU A 321 -6.89 20.04 14.04
CA GLU A 321 -7.21 19.25 15.24
C GLU A 321 -6.73 17.80 15.20
N HIS A 322 -6.41 17.29 14.03
CA HIS A 322 -5.92 15.92 13.85
C HIS A 322 -4.39 15.82 13.72
N ILE A 323 -3.70 16.96 13.70
CA ILE A 323 -2.25 17.01 13.60
C ILE A 323 -1.64 16.78 14.98
N GLN A 324 -0.71 15.85 15.06
CA GLN A 324 0.11 15.60 16.23
C GLN A 324 1.49 16.24 16.02
N PHE A 325 1.89 17.08 16.96
CA PHE A 325 3.19 17.75 16.90
C PHE A 325 4.18 17.11 17.87
N SER A 326 5.43 17.00 17.46
CA SER A 326 6.53 16.56 18.31
C SER A 326 7.84 17.21 17.90
N ILE A 327 8.79 17.31 18.83
CA ILE A 327 10.14 17.79 18.51
C ILE A 327 10.96 16.67 17.91
N LYS A 328 11.68 16.97 16.82
CA LYS A 328 12.66 16.03 16.25
C LYS A 328 13.80 15.85 17.26
N LYS A 329 14.03 14.62 17.66
CA LYS A 329 15.16 14.22 18.53
C LYS A 329 16.45 14.14 17.77
#